data_2d87767c398e3ce467af5fd22215e3d0
#
_entry.id   2d87767c398e3ce467af5fd22215e3d0
#
_cell.length_a   1.000
_cell.length_b   1.000
_cell.length_c   1.000
_cell.angle_alpha   90.00
_cell.angle_beta   90.00
_cell.angle_gamma   90.00
#
_symmetry.space_group_name_H-M   'P 1'
#
loop_
_entity.id
_entity.type
_entity.pdbx_description
1 polymer ?
#
loop_
_entity_poly.entity_id
_entity_poly.type
_entity_poly.pdbx_seq_one_letter_code
_entity_poly.pdbx_strand_id
1 'polypeptide(L)'
;MKLTLKQKLIGASLSAVVVMATALTWLSANQLFEQTRNGVYLRAESVSEAASEGIKNWIDIRTDIASAFNDFSREDDVVPFLKQARVAGGFDDIFLGTPEGGMYRSHPERNRADYDPRQRPWYQEANAAGKQIITTAYQDAITKALLVTIAEPVRHNGQLVGVVGADVLIDQLVNDVISLDVGDNAYAMLIDASDGTFLAHPDSALSLKPVSQLSNEISMSIIENAVRTGSIEIIKERGAEKLLYFTKV
;
A
#
# COMPACT_ATOMS: atom_id res chain seq x y z
N MET A 1 3.59 -41.63 -60.99
CA MET A 1 2.32 -41.15 -61.60
C MET A 1 2.47 -39.65 -61.81
N LYS A 2 2.38 -39.13 -63.07
CA LYS A 2 2.49 -37.68 -63.32
C LYS A 2 1.11 -37.07 -63.13
N LEU A 3 1.03 -36.11 -62.24
CA LEU A 3 -0.21 -35.33 -61.97
C LEU A 3 -0.66 -34.60 -63.25
N THR A 4 -1.96 -34.61 -63.52
CA THR A 4 -2.55 -33.83 -64.60
C THR A 4 -2.50 -32.32 -64.31
N LEU A 5 -2.57 -31.46 -65.33
CA LEU A 5 -2.55 -30.01 -65.16
C LEU A 5 -3.68 -29.54 -64.21
N LYS A 6 -4.86 -30.15 -64.33
CA LYS A 6 -6.01 -29.85 -63.45
C LYS A 6 -5.74 -30.17 -61.98
N GLN A 7 -5.10 -31.31 -61.72
CA GLN A 7 -4.71 -31.70 -60.34
C GLN A 7 -3.63 -30.77 -59.75
N LYS A 8 -2.67 -30.30 -60.56
CA LYS A 8 -1.67 -29.34 -60.17
C LYS A 8 -2.29 -27.98 -59.83
N LEU A 9 -3.24 -27.48 -60.64
CA LEU A 9 -3.96 -26.22 -60.41
C LEU A 9 -4.82 -26.28 -59.15
N ILE A 10 -5.58 -27.34 -58.96
CA ILE A 10 -6.39 -27.55 -57.75
C ILE A 10 -5.50 -27.64 -56.51
N GLY A 11 -4.41 -28.38 -56.59
CA GLY A 11 -3.46 -28.50 -55.48
C GLY A 11 -2.81 -27.14 -55.12
N ALA A 12 -2.41 -26.37 -56.12
CA ALA A 12 -1.81 -25.03 -55.88
C ALA A 12 -2.85 -24.06 -55.28
N SER A 13 -4.08 -24.06 -55.76
CA SER A 13 -5.15 -23.21 -55.22
C SER A 13 -5.48 -23.59 -53.77
N LEU A 14 -5.60 -24.90 -53.49
CA LEU A 14 -5.87 -25.39 -52.13
C LEU A 14 -4.72 -25.03 -51.16
N SER A 15 -3.46 -25.21 -51.61
CA SER A 15 -2.31 -24.82 -50.83
C SER A 15 -2.26 -23.31 -50.53
N ALA A 16 -2.59 -22.48 -51.52
CA ALA A 16 -2.64 -21.02 -51.32
C ALA A 16 -3.72 -20.63 -50.32
N VAL A 17 -4.90 -21.26 -50.39
CA VAL A 17 -5.99 -21.01 -49.38
C VAL A 17 -5.58 -21.44 -47.98
N VAL A 18 -4.94 -22.61 -47.82
CA VAL A 18 -4.45 -23.08 -46.53
C VAL A 18 -3.38 -22.14 -45.96
N VAL A 19 -2.40 -21.72 -46.78
CA VAL A 19 -1.38 -20.76 -46.36
C VAL A 19 -2.00 -19.43 -45.94
N MET A 20 -2.96 -18.92 -46.73
CA MET A 20 -3.63 -17.68 -46.37
C MET A 20 -4.45 -17.80 -45.08
N ALA A 21 -5.19 -18.90 -44.92
CA ALA A 21 -5.95 -19.14 -43.68
C ALA A 21 -5.05 -19.26 -42.45
N THR A 22 -3.94 -19.98 -42.55
CA THR A 22 -2.96 -20.09 -41.43
C THR A 22 -2.33 -18.75 -41.10
N ALA A 23 -1.95 -17.97 -42.11
CA ALA A 23 -1.37 -16.64 -41.91
C ALA A 23 -2.38 -15.68 -41.25
N LEU A 24 -3.64 -15.66 -41.70
CA LEU A 24 -4.70 -14.84 -41.08
C LEU A 24 -4.99 -15.26 -39.64
N THR A 25 -5.04 -16.59 -39.38
CA THR A 25 -5.26 -17.10 -38.03
C THR A 25 -4.12 -16.70 -37.10
N TRP A 26 -2.89 -16.84 -37.56
CA TRP A 26 -1.71 -16.43 -36.78
C TRP A 26 -1.70 -14.92 -36.50
N LEU A 27 -2.00 -14.09 -37.52
CA LEU A 27 -2.06 -12.65 -37.39
C LEU A 27 -3.15 -12.22 -36.38
N SER A 28 -4.36 -12.80 -36.51
CA SER A 28 -5.48 -12.55 -35.61
C SER A 28 -5.19 -12.97 -34.17
N ALA A 29 -4.58 -14.14 -33.99
CA ALA A 29 -4.19 -14.61 -32.66
C ALA A 29 -3.15 -13.70 -32.00
N ASN A 30 -2.14 -13.29 -32.76
CA ASN A 30 -1.12 -12.37 -32.27
C ASN A 30 -1.70 -10.99 -31.93
N GLN A 31 -2.59 -10.46 -32.76
CA GLN A 31 -3.26 -9.19 -32.51
C GLN A 31 -4.17 -9.26 -31.28
N LEU A 32 -4.92 -10.36 -31.10
CA LEU A 32 -5.75 -10.57 -29.93
C LEU A 32 -4.91 -10.67 -28.65
N PHE A 33 -3.78 -11.38 -28.72
CA PHE A 33 -2.85 -11.50 -27.59
C PHE A 33 -2.31 -10.12 -27.16
N GLU A 34 -1.84 -9.31 -28.10
CA GLU A 34 -1.35 -7.95 -27.79
C GLU A 34 -2.45 -7.03 -27.26
N GLN A 35 -3.68 -7.10 -27.81
CA GLN A 35 -4.81 -6.32 -27.29
C GLN A 35 -5.17 -6.73 -25.87
N THR A 36 -5.20 -8.05 -25.58
CA THR A 36 -5.50 -8.55 -24.23
C THR A 36 -4.44 -8.13 -23.25
N ARG A 37 -3.16 -8.28 -23.60
CA ARG A 37 -2.03 -7.86 -22.78
C ARG A 37 -2.08 -6.36 -22.45
N ASN A 38 -2.28 -5.53 -23.46
CA ASN A 38 -2.37 -4.08 -23.26
C ASN A 38 -3.62 -3.70 -22.42
N GLY A 39 -4.73 -4.41 -22.58
CA GLY A 39 -5.91 -4.21 -21.74
C GLY A 39 -5.66 -4.54 -20.26
N VAL A 40 -4.93 -5.62 -19.98
CA VAL A 40 -4.52 -5.96 -18.60
C VAL A 40 -3.60 -4.88 -18.01
N TYR A 41 -2.65 -4.39 -18.79
CA TYR A 41 -1.72 -3.34 -18.35
C TYR A 41 -2.44 -2.04 -17.99
N LEU A 42 -3.29 -1.53 -18.89
CA LEU A 42 -4.07 -0.31 -18.65
C LEU A 42 -5.00 -0.45 -17.43
N ARG A 43 -5.57 -1.63 -17.23
CA ARG A 43 -6.40 -1.89 -16.05
C ARG A 43 -5.58 -1.90 -14.77
N ALA A 44 -4.43 -2.59 -14.75
CA ALA A 44 -3.53 -2.63 -13.60
C ALA A 44 -3.05 -1.22 -13.21
N GLU A 45 -2.62 -0.42 -14.20
CA GLU A 45 -2.23 0.98 -14.02
C GLU A 45 -3.38 1.79 -13.41
N SER A 46 -4.54 1.82 -14.07
CA SER A 46 -5.70 2.63 -13.63
C SER A 46 -6.20 2.25 -12.23
N VAL A 47 -6.28 0.96 -11.92
CA VAL A 47 -6.73 0.50 -10.59
C VAL A 47 -5.69 0.81 -9.53
N SER A 48 -4.41 0.62 -9.82
CA SER A 48 -3.32 0.92 -8.87
C SER A 48 -3.23 2.41 -8.58
N GLU A 49 -3.38 3.27 -9.58
CA GLU A 49 -3.39 4.73 -9.40
C GLU A 49 -4.59 5.18 -8.57
N ALA A 50 -5.80 4.68 -8.88
CA ALA A 50 -6.99 5.00 -8.10
C ALA A 50 -6.88 4.51 -6.64
N ALA A 51 -6.32 3.32 -6.42
CA ALA A 51 -6.06 2.79 -5.09
C ALA A 51 -5.03 3.64 -4.33
N SER A 52 -3.94 4.02 -5.00
CA SER A 52 -2.89 4.88 -4.44
C SER A 52 -3.48 6.23 -3.99
N GLU A 53 -4.27 6.88 -4.86
CA GLU A 53 -4.95 8.13 -4.53
C GLU A 53 -5.93 7.95 -3.36
N GLY A 54 -6.68 6.85 -3.33
CA GLY A 54 -7.58 6.51 -2.23
C GLY A 54 -6.85 6.35 -0.90
N ILE A 55 -5.72 5.63 -0.88
CA ILE A 55 -4.90 5.43 0.32
C ILE A 55 -4.26 6.77 0.73
N LYS A 56 -3.76 7.54 -0.22
CA LYS A 56 -3.20 8.87 0.06
C LYS A 56 -4.22 9.79 0.73
N ASN A 57 -5.42 9.91 0.15
CA ASN A 57 -6.51 10.71 0.74
C ASN A 57 -6.89 10.20 2.14
N TRP A 58 -6.89 8.88 2.33
CA TRP A 58 -7.17 8.25 3.61
C TRP A 58 -6.10 8.62 4.68
N ILE A 59 -4.82 8.69 4.29
CA ILE A 59 -3.71 9.16 5.13
C ILE A 59 -3.84 10.66 5.40
N ASP A 60 -4.04 11.47 4.36
CA ASP A 60 -4.11 12.94 4.44
C ASP A 60 -5.21 13.38 5.42
N ILE A 61 -6.42 12.79 5.35
CA ILE A 61 -7.50 13.08 6.31
C ILE A 61 -7.07 12.81 7.75
N ARG A 62 -6.37 11.73 8.00
CA ARG A 62 -5.92 11.35 9.35
C ARG A 62 -4.79 12.23 9.86
N THR A 63 -3.88 12.61 8.98
CA THR A 63 -2.82 13.57 9.30
C THR A 63 -3.38 14.93 9.62
N ASP A 64 -4.39 15.40 8.88
CA ASP A 64 -5.10 16.67 9.14
C ASP A 64 -5.80 16.64 10.51
N ILE A 65 -6.45 15.52 10.87
CA ILE A 65 -7.08 15.38 12.19
C ILE A 65 -6.04 15.44 13.32
N ALA A 66 -4.87 14.81 13.14
CA ALA A 66 -3.79 14.90 14.12
C ALA A 66 -3.24 16.33 14.23
N SER A 67 -3.09 17.04 13.11
CA SER A 67 -2.62 18.43 13.05
C SER A 67 -3.57 19.44 13.67
N ALA A 68 -4.87 19.12 13.77
CA ALA A 68 -5.84 19.98 14.42
C ALA A 68 -5.54 20.25 15.91
N PHE A 69 -4.68 19.41 16.53
CA PHE A 69 -4.22 19.64 17.90
C PHE A 69 -3.11 20.70 18.04
N ASN A 70 -2.58 21.25 16.94
CA ASN A 70 -1.60 22.32 17.00
C ASN A 70 -2.15 23.62 17.63
N ASP A 71 -3.47 23.84 17.54
CA ASP A 71 -4.13 24.98 18.17
C ASP A 71 -4.57 24.69 19.62
N PHE A 72 -4.24 23.51 20.14
CA PHE A 72 -4.63 23.10 21.50
C PHE A 72 -3.85 23.86 22.56
N SER A 73 -4.53 24.43 23.56
CA SER A 73 -3.89 25.09 24.71
C SER A 73 -3.81 24.12 25.91
N ARG A 74 -2.78 24.28 26.76
CA ARG A 74 -2.58 23.44 27.98
C ARG A 74 -3.70 23.61 29.02
N GLU A 75 -4.52 24.64 28.92
CA GLU A 75 -5.57 24.95 29.90
C GLU A 75 -6.86 24.15 29.64
N ASP A 76 -6.98 23.52 28.46
CA ASP A 76 -8.16 22.75 28.09
C ASP A 76 -8.03 21.29 28.56
N ASP A 77 -9.17 20.66 28.92
CA ASP A 77 -9.24 19.19 29.08
C ASP A 77 -9.19 18.54 27.70
N VAL A 78 -8.02 17.95 27.35
CA VAL A 78 -7.78 17.38 26.02
C VAL A 78 -8.58 16.09 25.74
N VAL A 79 -8.96 15.33 26.77
CA VAL A 79 -9.55 14.00 26.62
C VAL A 79 -10.84 13.97 25.80
N PRO A 80 -11.81 14.88 25.98
CA PRO A 80 -12.99 14.94 25.11
C PRO A 80 -12.66 15.17 23.64
N PHE A 81 -11.66 16.01 23.33
CA PHE A 81 -11.23 16.27 21.95
C PHE A 81 -10.53 15.03 21.34
N LEU A 82 -9.70 14.33 22.13
CA LEU A 82 -9.11 13.06 21.70
C LEU A 82 -10.19 12.02 21.37
N LYS A 83 -11.24 11.92 22.20
CA LYS A 83 -12.36 11.00 21.92
C LYS A 83 -13.09 11.33 20.63
N GLN A 84 -13.34 12.61 20.36
CA GLN A 84 -13.97 13.07 19.12
C GLN A 84 -13.08 12.77 17.89
N ALA A 85 -11.80 13.12 17.99
CA ALA A 85 -10.83 12.89 16.92
C ALA A 85 -10.65 11.40 16.61
N ARG A 86 -10.65 10.54 17.62
CA ARG A 86 -10.61 9.08 17.44
C ARG A 86 -11.77 8.59 16.57
N VAL A 87 -12.98 9.04 16.87
CA VAL A 87 -14.17 8.65 16.12
C VAL A 87 -14.13 9.22 14.69
N ALA A 88 -13.77 10.49 14.55
CA ALA A 88 -13.71 11.18 13.25
C ALA A 88 -12.66 10.56 12.32
N GLY A 89 -11.49 10.20 12.85
CA GLY A 89 -10.38 9.61 12.09
C GLY A 89 -10.43 8.09 11.97
N GLY A 90 -11.33 7.41 12.73
CA GLY A 90 -11.34 5.94 12.81
C GLY A 90 -10.06 5.36 13.39
N PHE A 91 -9.44 6.05 14.35
CA PHE A 91 -8.23 5.58 15.03
C PHE A 91 -8.56 4.50 16.07
N ASP A 92 -7.63 3.57 16.31
CA ASP A 92 -7.71 2.66 17.47
C ASP A 92 -7.58 3.43 18.77
N ASP A 93 -6.60 4.31 18.85
CA ASP A 93 -6.42 5.26 19.94
C ASP A 93 -5.82 6.56 19.40
N ILE A 94 -6.09 7.68 20.05
CA ILE A 94 -5.39 8.95 19.86
C ILE A 94 -5.05 9.52 21.21
N PHE A 95 -3.86 10.06 21.35
CA PHE A 95 -3.32 10.42 22.63
C PHE A 95 -2.34 11.59 22.54
N LEU A 96 -2.10 12.23 23.68
CA LEU A 96 -1.12 13.29 23.85
C LEU A 96 -0.13 12.88 24.96
N GLY A 97 1.14 12.79 24.61
CA GLY A 97 2.25 12.64 25.56
C GLY A 97 2.87 13.99 25.84
N THR A 98 3.08 14.35 27.12
CA THR A 98 3.68 15.64 27.48
C THR A 98 5.17 15.54 27.77
N PRO A 99 5.93 16.66 27.72
CA PRO A 99 7.36 16.68 28.06
C PRO A 99 7.65 16.25 29.50
N GLU A 100 6.67 16.40 30.39
CA GLU A 100 6.77 15.99 31.79
C GLU A 100 6.52 14.48 32.00
N GLY A 101 6.13 13.75 30.91
CA GLY A 101 5.82 12.32 30.96
C GLY A 101 4.34 12.02 31.21
N GLY A 102 3.48 13.04 31.23
CA GLY A 102 2.04 12.85 31.29
C GLY A 102 1.49 12.18 30.03
N MET A 103 0.43 11.41 30.18
CA MET A 103 -0.23 10.70 29.07
C MET A 103 -1.74 10.89 29.16
N TYR A 104 -2.32 11.48 28.12
CA TYR A 104 -3.75 11.64 27.93
C TYR A 104 -4.19 10.80 26.73
N ARG A 105 -5.30 10.05 26.86
CA ARG A 105 -5.77 9.13 25.81
C ARG A 105 -7.26 9.30 25.54
N SER A 106 -7.64 8.99 24.31
CA SER A 106 -9.06 8.80 23.96
C SER A 106 -9.67 7.61 24.73
N HIS A 107 -8.84 6.65 25.16
CA HIS A 107 -9.12 5.52 26.03
C HIS A 107 -8.40 5.66 27.38
N PRO A 108 -8.88 6.50 28.32
CA PRO A 108 -8.18 6.72 29.60
C PRO A 108 -7.97 5.45 30.42
N GLU A 109 -8.82 4.43 30.25
CA GLU A 109 -8.73 3.11 30.88
C GLU A 109 -7.50 2.32 30.43
N ARG A 110 -6.87 2.67 29.31
CA ARG A 110 -5.61 2.08 28.82
C ARG A 110 -4.36 2.73 29.43
N ASN A 111 -4.52 3.78 30.27
CA ASN A 111 -3.39 4.38 30.95
C ASN A 111 -2.78 3.43 31.95
N ARG A 112 -1.44 3.38 31.99
CA ARG A 112 -0.66 2.57 32.92
C ARG A 112 0.33 3.46 33.65
N ALA A 113 0.51 3.23 34.96
CA ALA A 113 1.40 4.03 35.79
C ALA A 113 2.88 3.90 35.41
N ASP A 114 3.25 2.79 34.77
CA ASP A 114 4.60 2.48 34.29
C ASP A 114 4.86 2.92 32.85
N TYR A 115 3.91 3.62 32.19
CA TYR A 115 4.05 4.05 30.81
C TYR A 115 4.63 5.47 30.72
N ASP A 116 5.80 5.59 30.14
CA ASP A 116 6.41 6.89 29.82
C ASP A 116 6.35 7.12 28.30
N PRO A 117 5.54 8.10 27.82
CA PRO A 117 5.41 8.38 26.38
C PRO A 117 6.74 8.81 25.74
N ARG A 118 7.63 9.46 26.51
CA ARG A 118 8.92 9.98 26.02
C ARG A 118 9.90 8.88 25.60
N GLN A 119 9.66 7.64 26.03
CA GLN A 119 10.47 6.47 25.68
C GLN A 119 9.91 5.73 24.46
N ARG A 120 8.82 6.22 23.87
CA ARG A 120 8.17 5.55 22.74
C ARG A 120 8.68 6.09 21.42
N PRO A 121 8.78 5.20 20.38
CA PRO A 121 9.27 5.60 19.05
C PRO A 121 8.51 6.81 18.48
N TRP A 122 7.17 6.78 18.49
CA TRP A 122 6.33 7.84 17.97
C TRP A 122 6.62 9.22 18.59
N TYR A 123 6.91 9.26 19.91
CA TYR A 123 7.24 10.51 20.59
C TYR A 123 8.65 11.00 20.22
N GLN A 124 9.62 10.08 20.27
CA GLN A 124 11.03 10.42 20.01
C GLN A 124 11.26 10.87 18.58
N GLU A 125 10.71 10.12 17.61
CA GLU A 125 10.87 10.40 16.21
C GLU A 125 10.19 11.71 15.80
N ALA A 126 8.92 11.95 16.22
CA ALA A 126 8.21 13.19 15.94
C ALA A 126 8.89 14.40 16.59
N ASN A 127 9.31 14.29 17.86
CA ASN A 127 10.00 15.37 18.54
C ASN A 127 11.35 15.68 17.89
N ALA A 128 12.12 14.68 17.48
CA ALA A 128 13.39 14.84 16.79
C ALA A 128 13.20 15.45 15.38
N ALA A 129 12.18 15.01 14.66
CA ALA A 129 11.86 15.56 13.34
C ALA A 129 11.32 16.99 13.39
N GLY A 130 10.72 17.40 14.52
CA GLY A 130 10.10 18.71 14.70
C GLY A 130 8.88 18.98 13.80
N LYS A 131 8.33 17.93 13.18
CA LYS A 131 7.21 17.95 12.27
C LYS A 131 6.42 16.65 12.37
N GLN A 132 5.25 16.61 11.74
CA GLN A 132 4.47 15.39 11.61
C GLN A 132 5.25 14.28 10.90
N ILE A 133 5.11 13.06 11.43
CA ILE A 133 5.67 11.83 10.87
C ILE A 133 4.63 10.72 10.90
N ILE A 134 4.87 9.69 10.11
CA ILE A 134 4.25 8.37 10.24
C ILE A 134 5.37 7.41 10.61
N THR A 135 5.19 6.67 11.71
CA THR A 135 6.20 5.69 12.15
C THR A 135 6.25 4.50 11.20
N THR A 136 7.36 3.77 11.20
CA THR A 136 7.35 2.39 10.70
C THR A 136 6.36 1.54 11.51
N ALA A 137 5.92 0.43 10.93
CA ALA A 137 5.00 -0.48 11.63
C ALA A 137 5.65 -1.07 12.88
N TYR A 138 4.95 -1.05 14.01
CA TYR A 138 5.41 -1.63 15.26
C TYR A 138 4.27 -2.24 16.08
N GLN A 139 4.64 -3.05 17.08
CA GLN A 139 3.67 -3.66 17.98
C GLN A 139 3.33 -2.72 19.12
N ASP A 140 2.05 -2.42 19.32
CA ASP A 140 1.59 -1.61 20.46
C ASP A 140 1.97 -2.23 21.81
N ALA A 141 2.40 -1.39 22.73
CA ALA A 141 2.88 -1.83 24.04
C ALA A 141 1.76 -2.43 24.91
N ILE A 142 0.51 -2.01 24.70
CA ILE A 142 -0.65 -2.35 25.53
C ILE A 142 -1.45 -3.47 24.89
N THR A 143 -1.93 -3.23 23.64
CA THR A 143 -2.84 -4.14 22.93
C THR A 143 -2.11 -5.27 22.22
N LYS A 144 -0.81 -5.10 21.96
CA LYS A 144 0.02 -6.00 21.14
C LYS A 144 -0.40 -6.06 19.67
N ALA A 145 -1.34 -5.22 19.25
CA ALA A 145 -1.72 -5.08 17.87
C ALA A 145 -0.57 -4.46 17.06
N LEU A 146 -0.52 -4.78 15.78
CA LEU A 146 0.39 -4.18 14.83
C LEU A 146 -0.23 -2.90 14.30
N LEU A 147 0.51 -1.80 14.37
CA LEU A 147 0.02 -0.49 13.98
C LEU A 147 1.13 0.43 13.44
N VAL A 148 0.72 1.48 12.78
CA VAL A 148 1.51 2.69 12.54
C VAL A 148 0.92 3.83 13.36
N THR A 149 1.77 4.76 13.79
CA THR A 149 1.32 5.97 14.50
C THR A 149 1.59 7.20 13.65
N ILE A 150 0.55 7.98 13.39
CA ILE A 150 0.69 9.36 12.91
C ILE A 150 1.02 10.19 14.14
N ALA A 151 2.20 10.79 14.17
CA ALA A 151 2.67 11.55 15.33
C ALA A 151 3.07 12.97 14.96
N GLU A 152 2.61 13.93 15.77
CA GLU A 152 2.84 15.35 15.53
C GLU A 152 3.26 16.08 16.81
N PRO A 153 4.36 16.84 16.80
CA PRO A 153 4.75 17.67 17.93
C PRO A 153 3.86 18.93 17.98
N VAL A 154 3.08 19.04 19.04
CA VAL A 154 2.21 20.20 19.31
C VAL A 154 3.02 21.30 20.02
N ARG A 155 2.99 22.51 19.45
CA ARG A 155 3.73 23.65 20.00
C ARG A 155 2.80 24.83 20.23
N HIS A 156 2.93 25.46 21.38
CA HIS A 156 2.27 26.72 21.71
C HIS A 156 3.31 27.81 21.94
N ASN A 157 3.24 28.91 21.20
CA ASN A 157 4.24 30.00 21.25
C ASN A 157 5.69 29.50 21.08
N GLY A 158 5.91 28.48 20.23
CA GLY A 158 7.21 27.86 19.96
C GLY A 158 7.67 26.84 21.01
N GLN A 159 7.00 26.72 22.15
CA GLN A 159 7.32 25.74 23.19
C GLN A 159 6.56 24.44 22.92
N LEU A 160 7.25 23.29 23.10
CA LEU A 160 6.63 21.97 22.97
C LEU A 160 5.62 21.76 24.12
N VAL A 161 4.36 21.60 23.78
CA VAL A 161 3.27 21.22 24.69
C VAL A 161 3.23 19.71 24.88
N GLY A 162 3.49 18.98 23.81
CA GLY A 162 3.49 17.54 23.79
C GLY A 162 3.62 17.01 22.37
N VAL A 163 3.47 15.70 22.24
CA VAL A 163 3.35 15.02 20.96
C VAL A 163 2.00 14.31 20.92
N VAL A 164 1.19 14.61 19.92
CA VAL A 164 -0.02 13.84 19.62
C VAL A 164 0.39 12.61 18.84
N GLY A 165 -0.13 11.44 19.21
CA GLY A 165 -0.02 10.21 18.45
C GLY A 165 -1.39 9.65 18.16
N ALA A 166 -1.62 9.22 16.93
CA ALA A 166 -2.87 8.61 16.48
C ALA A 166 -2.56 7.24 15.87
N ASP A 167 -3.03 6.20 16.54
CA ASP A 167 -2.75 4.81 16.19
C ASP A 167 -3.73 4.30 15.13
N VAL A 168 -3.17 3.77 14.06
CA VAL A 168 -3.89 3.14 12.95
C VAL A 168 -3.49 1.67 12.87
N LEU A 169 -4.47 0.79 13.05
CA LEU A 169 -4.24 -0.65 12.95
C LEU A 169 -3.90 -1.05 11.51
N ILE A 170 -2.82 -1.82 11.36
CA ILE A 170 -2.42 -2.33 10.04
C ILE A 170 -3.45 -3.28 9.46
N ASP A 171 -4.12 -4.09 10.30
CA ASP A 171 -5.16 -5.01 9.84
C ASP A 171 -6.30 -4.29 9.09
N GLN A 172 -6.62 -3.06 9.48
CA GLN A 172 -7.62 -2.26 8.78
C GLN A 172 -7.13 -1.85 7.38
N LEU A 173 -5.91 -1.34 7.29
CA LEU A 173 -5.28 -1.00 6.02
C LEU A 173 -5.10 -2.24 5.11
N VAL A 174 -4.69 -3.38 5.69
CA VAL A 174 -4.57 -4.67 4.99
C VAL A 174 -5.91 -5.06 4.36
N ASN A 175 -6.99 -5.03 5.13
CA ASN A 175 -8.31 -5.39 4.63
C ASN A 175 -8.78 -4.47 3.50
N ASP A 176 -8.55 -3.17 3.61
CA ASP A 176 -8.90 -2.19 2.58
C ASP A 176 -8.13 -2.46 1.28
N VAL A 177 -6.83 -2.74 1.35
CA VAL A 177 -5.98 -3.05 0.18
C VAL A 177 -6.35 -4.39 -0.45
N ILE A 178 -6.53 -5.45 0.35
CA ILE A 178 -6.83 -6.80 -0.17
C ILE A 178 -8.22 -6.85 -0.81
N SER A 179 -9.17 -6.01 -0.36
CA SER A 179 -10.53 -5.97 -0.90
C SER A 179 -10.65 -5.22 -2.24
N LEU A 180 -9.58 -4.62 -2.74
CA LEU A 180 -9.60 -3.94 -4.03
C LEU A 180 -9.90 -4.92 -5.17
N ASP A 181 -10.90 -4.59 -5.99
CA ASP A 181 -11.20 -5.36 -7.21
C ASP A 181 -10.21 -4.99 -8.33
N VAL A 182 -9.13 -5.74 -8.39
CA VAL A 182 -8.09 -5.60 -9.42
C VAL A 182 -8.29 -6.57 -10.60
N GLY A 183 -9.38 -7.34 -10.61
CA GLY A 183 -9.74 -8.30 -11.66
C GLY A 183 -9.44 -9.76 -11.31
N ASP A 184 -9.86 -10.66 -12.20
CA ASP A 184 -9.72 -12.10 -12.01
C ASP A 184 -8.26 -12.54 -11.94
N ASN A 185 -7.94 -13.38 -10.95
CA ASN A 185 -6.58 -13.90 -10.71
C ASN A 185 -5.50 -12.82 -10.44
N ALA A 186 -5.95 -11.62 -10.00
CA ALA A 186 -5.08 -10.53 -9.59
C ALA A 186 -5.34 -10.17 -8.12
N TYR A 187 -4.38 -9.51 -7.50
CA TYR A 187 -4.52 -8.99 -6.14
C TYR A 187 -3.66 -7.74 -5.96
N ALA A 188 -4.07 -6.89 -5.03
CA ALA A 188 -3.29 -5.74 -4.58
C ALA A 188 -2.45 -6.11 -3.35
N MET A 189 -1.34 -5.43 -3.18
CA MET A 189 -0.45 -5.53 -2.02
C MET A 189 0.10 -4.14 -1.68
N LEU A 190 0.50 -3.94 -0.43
CA LEU A 190 1.17 -2.74 0.05
C LEU A 190 2.54 -3.09 0.60
N ILE A 191 3.53 -2.30 0.23
CA ILE A 191 4.93 -2.52 0.60
C ILE A 191 5.46 -1.26 1.27
N ASP A 192 6.16 -1.42 2.40
CA ASP A 192 6.89 -0.33 3.03
C ASP A 192 8.08 0.04 2.14
N ALA A 193 8.13 1.30 1.72
CA ALA A 193 9.18 1.81 0.83
C ALA A 193 10.55 1.95 1.53
N SER A 194 10.60 1.92 2.86
CA SER A 194 11.83 2.10 3.63
C SER A 194 12.67 0.83 3.71
N ASP A 195 12.03 -0.34 3.83
CA ASP A 195 12.72 -1.61 4.05
C ASP A 195 12.25 -2.76 3.14
N GLY A 196 11.19 -2.55 2.34
CA GLY A 196 10.66 -3.52 1.41
C GLY A 196 9.86 -4.64 2.07
N THR A 197 9.29 -4.41 3.25
CA THR A 197 8.40 -5.37 3.90
C THR A 197 6.96 -5.24 3.40
N PHE A 198 6.24 -6.37 3.34
CA PHE A 198 4.81 -6.34 3.04
C PHE A 198 4.01 -5.80 4.24
N LEU A 199 3.34 -4.67 4.05
CA LEU A 199 2.33 -4.16 4.99
C LEU A 199 0.98 -4.84 4.77
N ALA A 200 0.61 -5.10 3.50
CA ALA A 200 -0.59 -5.82 3.13
C ALA A 200 -0.30 -6.86 2.03
N HIS A 201 -0.72 -8.09 2.25
CA HIS A 201 -0.65 -9.17 1.26
C HIS A 201 -1.78 -10.18 1.50
N PRO A 202 -2.44 -10.74 0.45
CA PRO A 202 -3.51 -11.74 0.61
C PRO A 202 -3.05 -13.03 1.32
N ASP A 203 -1.79 -13.41 1.12
CA ASP A 203 -1.17 -14.49 1.90
C ASP A 203 -0.62 -13.89 3.21
N SER A 204 -1.32 -14.12 4.32
CA SER A 204 -0.94 -13.62 5.64
C SER A 204 0.43 -14.12 6.12
N ALA A 205 0.95 -15.21 5.56
CA ALA A 205 2.29 -15.71 5.87
C ALA A 205 3.40 -14.77 5.37
N LEU A 206 3.09 -13.90 4.40
CA LEU A 206 4.00 -12.87 3.88
C LEU A 206 3.89 -11.54 4.62
N SER A 207 2.93 -11.38 5.54
CA SER A 207 2.78 -10.15 6.35
C SER A 207 4.07 -9.87 7.13
N LEU A 208 4.58 -8.66 7.03
CA LEU A 208 5.86 -8.20 7.60
C LEU A 208 7.09 -9.00 7.15
N LYS A 209 7.00 -9.66 6.01
CA LYS A 209 8.14 -10.32 5.39
C LYS A 209 8.69 -9.46 4.25
N PRO A 210 10.00 -9.55 3.97
CA PRO A 210 10.58 -8.83 2.85
C PRO A 210 10.04 -9.34 1.51
N VAL A 211 9.95 -8.45 0.52
CA VAL A 211 9.46 -8.76 -0.84
C VAL A 211 10.18 -9.93 -1.51
N SER A 212 11.44 -10.17 -1.13
CA SER A 212 12.23 -11.32 -1.62
C SER A 212 11.64 -12.68 -1.24
N GLN A 213 10.72 -12.74 -0.27
CA GLN A 213 10.01 -13.97 0.07
C GLN A 213 8.89 -14.32 -0.92
N LEU A 214 8.38 -13.35 -1.67
CA LEU A 214 7.43 -13.59 -2.75
C LEU A 214 8.14 -14.23 -3.95
N SER A 215 9.26 -13.65 -4.36
CA SER A 215 10.11 -14.12 -5.46
C SER A 215 11.52 -13.57 -5.30
N ASN A 216 12.53 -14.39 -5.63
CA ASN A 216 13.93 -13.93 -5.69
C ASN A 216 14.19 -12.96 -6.87
N GLU A 217 13.21 -12.81 -7.76
CA GLU A 217 13.28 -11.93 -8.93
C GLU A 217 12.86 -10.50 -8.57
N ILE A 218 12.42 -10.23 -7.33
CA ILE A 218 11.98 -8.92 -6.87
C ILE A 218 12.91 -8.37 -5.77
N SER A 219 13.24 -7.08 -5.89
CA SER A 219 14.05 -6.34 -4.91
C SER A 219 13.58 -4.89 -4.84
N MET A 220 13.96 -4.16 -3.78
CA MET A 220 13.63 -2.74 -3.67
C MET A 220 14.14 -1.92 -4.85
N SER A 221 15.33 -2.20 -5.37
CA SER A 221 15.88 -1.50 -6.54
C SER A 221 15.04 -1.71 -7.81
N ILE A 222 14.45 -2.89 -7.99
CA ILE A 222 13.52 -3.17 -9.10
C ILE A 222 12.23 -2.42 -8.89
N ILE A 223 11.66 -2.44 -7.69
CA ILE A 223 10.43 -1.72 -7.34
C ILE A 223 10.60 -0.21 -7.55
N GLU A 224 11.66 0.39 -7.03
CA GLU A 224 11.95 1.82 -7.19
C GLU A 224 12.11 2.21 -8.66
N ASN A 225 12.79 1.36 -9.44
CA ASN A 225 12.92 1.59 -10.88
C ASN A 225 11.55 1.48 -11.58
N ALA A 226 10.75 0.48 -11.26
CA ALA A 226 9.43 0.28 -11.84
C ALA A 226 8.48 1.45 -11.52
N VAL A 227 8.47 1.93 -10.27
CA VAL A 227 7.72 3.14 -9.87
C VAL A 227 8.17 4.36 -10.67
N ARG A 228 9.48 4.56 -10.84
CA ARG A 228 10.03 5.71 -11.55
C ARG A 228 9.74 5.70 -13.06
N THR A 229 9.71 4.52 -13.67
CA THR A 229 9.58 4.37 -15.14
C THR A 229 8.15 4.04 -15.57
N GLY A 230 7.26 3.67 -14.64
CA GLY A 230 5.94 3.10 -14.96
C GLY A 230 6.05 1.72 -15.62
N SER A 231 7.18 1.03 -15.45
CA SER A 231 7.38 -0.29 -16.07
C SER A 231 6.61 -1.37 -15.31
N ILE A 232 6.24 -2.40 -16.06
CA ILE A 232 5.65 -3.62 -15.51
C ILE A 232 6.77 -4.64 -15.38
N GLU A 233 6.85 -5.23 -14.20
CA GLU A 233 7.80 -6.30 -13.91
C GLU A 233 7.11 -7.67 -14.06
N ILE A 234 7.84 -8.65 -14.55
CA ILE A 234 7.36 -10.03 -14.69
C ILE A 234 8.15 -10.87 -13.70
N ILE A 235 7.45 -11.56 -12.81
CA ILE A 235 8.06 -12.48 -11.86
C ILE A 235 7.44 -13.88 -11.95
N LYS A 236 8.13 -14.85 -11.38
CA LYS A 236 7.57 -16.18 -11.15
C LYS A 236 7.15 -16.33 -9.70
N GLU A 237 5.85 -16.48 -9.50
CA GLU A 237 5.27 -16.83 -8.22
C GLU A 237 4.67 -18.22 -8.27
N ARG A 238 5.17 -19.17 -7.42
CA ARG A 238 4.69 -20.56 -7.36
C ARG A 238 4.63 -21.25 -8.73
N GLY A 239 5.56 -20.90 -9.63
CA GLY A 239 5.66 -21.49 -10.97
C GLY A 239 4.77 -20.84 -12.04
N ALA A 240 3.97 -19.84 -11.71
CA ALA A 240 3.19 -19.03 -12.66
C ALA A 240 3.86 -17.68 -12.88
N GLU A 241 3.81 -17.20 -14.12
CA GLU A 241 4.22 -15.83 -14.43
C GLU A 241 3.15 -14.84 -13.91
N LYS A 242 3.61 -13.82 -13.21
CA LYS A 242 2.79 -12.71 -12.70
C LYS A 242 3.32 -11.40 -13.22
N LEU A 243 2.39 -10.50 -13.57
CA LEU A 243 2.68 -9.13 -13.95
C LEU A 243 2.51 -8.25 -12.71
N LEU A 244 3.52 -7.45 -12.39
CA LEU A 244 3.51 -6.51 -11.28
C LEU A 244 3.53 -5.07 -11.80
N TYR A 245 2.56 -4.28 -11.40
CA TYR A 245 2.56 -2.84 -11.56
C TYR A 245 2.73 -2.17 -10.20
N PHE A 246 3.63 -1.19 -10.11
CA PHE A 246 3.92 -0.49 -8.87
C PHE A 246 3.59 1.00 -8.99
N THR A 247 2.93 1.53 -7.99
CA THR A 247 2.71 2.96 -7.83
C THR A 247 3.07 3.37 -6.40
N LYS A 248 3.37 4.66 -6.22
CA LYS A 248 3.69 5.22 -4.90
C LYS A 248 2.44 5.82 -4.27
N VAL A 249 2.26 5.57 -2.99
CA VAL A 249 1.28 6.25 -2.13
C VAL A 249 1.90 7.47 -1.49
#